data_675875bf8ada9dfcba712cf10a3facd5
#
_entry.id   675875bf8ada9dfcba712cf10a3facd5
#
_cell.length_a   1.000
_cell.length_b   1.000
_cell.length_c   1.000
_cell.angle_alpha   90.00
_cell.angle_beta   90.00
_cell.angle_gamma   90.00
#
_symmetry.space_group_name_H-M   'P 1'
#
loop_
_entity.id
_entity.type
_entity.pdbx_description
1 polymer ?
#
loop_
_entity_poly.entity_id
_entity_poly.type
_entity_poly.pdbx_seq_one_letter_code
_entity_poly.pdbx_strand_id
1 'polypeptide(L)'
;SVRHALKAEKIGCDAASVDGFECGGHPGEDDIPNMILLPRAFEELKIPFIASGGMGNGQQLVAALAMGAEGVNMGTRFIATKEAPVHQNVKEALVNASELDTELIMRPLRNTERVLKNDAVTKILEKEKSLGYDIQIQDIFGEVAGVYPKIMQEGAMDAGAWSCGMVAGLIHDIPTCKELIERVVSEAEEIIASR
;
A
#
# COMPACT_ATOMS: atom_id res chain seq x y z
N SER A 1 13.17 2.76 -0.23
CA SER A 1 14.35 2.38 0.59
C SER A 1 15.02 3.61 1.17
N VAL A 2 15.79 3.46 2.26
CA VAL A 2 16.54 4.55 2.92
C VAL A 2 17.47 5.28 1.94
N ARG A 3 18.13 4.56 1.03
CA ARG A 3 18.98 5.16 -0.01
C ARG A 3 18.22 6.19 -0.87
N HIS A 4 16.97 5.92 -1.23
CA HIS A 4 16.15 6.85 -2.01
C HIS A 4 15.72 8.05 -1.16
N ALA A 5 15.40 7.84 0.11
CA ALA A 5 15.06 8.92 1.04
C ALA A 5 16.25 9.87 1.29
N LEU A 6 17.46 9.33 1.48
CA LEU A 6 18.70 10.13 1.55
C LEU A 6 18.97 10.92 0.25
N LYS A 7 18.64 10.34 -0.91
CA LYS A 7 18.74 11.09 -2.17
C LYS A 7 17.73 12.23 -2.23
N ALA A 8 16.49 12.02 -1.77
CA ALA A 8 15.47 13.06 -1.68
C ALA A 8 15.93 14.21 -0.77
N GLU A 9 16.47 13.89 0.41
CA GLU A 9 17.08 14.88 1.32
C GLU A 9 18.19 15.67 0.63
N LYS A 10 19.11 14.96 -0.04
CA LYS A 10 20.25 15.58 -0.73
C LYS A 10 19.85 16.56 -1.84
N ILE A 11 18.72 16.33 -2.52
CA ILE A 11 18.22 17.21 -3.59
C ILE A 11 17.31 18.34 -3.07
N GLY A 12 17.13 18.43 -1.74
CA GLY A 12 16.46 19.56 -1.07
C GLY A 12 14.96 19.33 -0.79
N CYS A 13 14.50 18.08 -0.65
CA CYS A 13 13.15 17.81 -0.15
C CYS A 13 13.03 18.20 1.32
N ASP A 14 11.91 18.79 1.71
CA ASP A 14 11.63 19.21 3.10
C ASP A 14 11.22 18.03 4.00
N ALA A 15 10.66 16.97 3.40
CA ALA A 15 10.26 15.75 4.09
C ALA A 15 10.28 14.55 3.12
N ALA A 16 10.27 13.33 3.65
CA ALA A 16 10.20 12.10 2.86
C ALA A 16 8.99 11.24 3.27
N SER A 17 8.31 10.64 2.28
CA SER A 17 7.40 9.51 2.52
C SER A 17 8.16 8.21 2.33
N VAL A 18 8.15 7.36 3.36
CA VAL A 18 8.91 6.11 3.39
C VAL A 18 7.94 4.93 3.36
N ASP A 19 7.92 4.22 2.22
CA ASP A 19 7.01 3.10 1.98
C ASP A 19 7.66 1.76 2.31
N GLY A 20 7.07 1.03 3.23
CA GLY A 20 7.45 -0.35 3.54
C GLY A 20 6.90 -1.37 2.54
N PHE A 21 7.40 -2.59 2.63
CA PHE A 21 7.00 -3.74 1.80
C PHE A 21 5.49 -4.03 1.83
N GLU A 22 4.80 -3.64 2.89
CA GLU A 22 3.36 -3.83 3.09
C GLU A 22 2.48 -2.95 2.19
N CYS A 23 3.07 -1.99 1.47
CA CYS A 23 2.32 -1.05 0.64
C CYS A 23 1.61 -1.74 -0.55
N GLY A 24 0.51 -1.17 -0.99
CA GLY A 24 -0.06 -1.43 -2.31
C GLY A 24 0.72 -0.68 -3.39
N GLY A 25 0.73 -1.20 -4.61
CA GLY A 25 1.54 -0.65 -5.68
C GLY A 25 2.99 -1.14 -5.62
N HIS A 26 3.96 -0.29 -5.91
CA HIS A 26 5.35 -0.68 -6.13
C HIS A 26 6.22 -0.50 -4.86
N PRO A 27 6.41 -1.56 -4.02
CA PRO A 27 7.21 -1.47 -2.80
C PRO A 27 8.72 -1.40 -3.06
N GLY A 28 9.16 -1.62 -4.30
CA GLY A 28 10.55 -1.86 -4.67
C GLY A 28 10.90 -3.34 -4.61
N GLU A 29 12.18 -3.66 -4.79
CA GLU A 29 12.66 -5.05 -4.96
C GLU A 29 13.32 -5.62 -3.69
N ASP A 30 13.48 -4.81 -2.63
CA ASP A 30 14.28 -5.17 -1.45
C ASP A 30 13.44 -5.83 -0.34
N ASP A 31 12.11 -5.86 -0.45
CA ASP A 31 11.15 -6.48 0.48
C ASP A 31 11.33 -6.06 1.96
N ILE A 32 11.69 -4.81 2.21
CA ILE A 32 11.95 -4.32 3.57
C ILE A 32 10.64 -3.89 4.23
N PRO A 33 10.19 -4.58 5.31
CA PRO A 33 8.99 -4.18 6.06
C PRO A 33 9.23 -2.92 6.90
N ASN A 34 8.14 -2.21 7.21
CA ASN A 34 8.20 -0.98 8.00
C ASN A 34 8.86 -1.13 9.37
N MET A 35 8.75 -2.29 10.02
CA MET A 35 9.41 -2.56 11.30
C MET A 35 10.93 -2.44 11.25
N ILE A 36 11.55 -2.56 10.07
CA ILE A 36 12.99 -2.38 9.87
C ILE A 36 13.25 -1.05 9.16
N LEU A 37 12.42 -0.72 8.17
CA LEU A 37 12.63 0.43 7.30
C LEU A 37 12.53 1.76 8.05
N LEU A 38 11.53 1.93 8.94
CA LEU A 38 11.30 3.19 9.65
C LEU A 38 12.40 3.49 10.68
N PRO A 39 12.83 2.56 11.56
CA PRO A 39 13.97 2.80 12.45
C PRO A 39 15.25 3.11 11.66
N ARG A 40 15.49 2.43 10.54
CA ARG A 40 16.64 2.75 9.68
C ARG A 40 16.54 4.12 9.02
N ALA A 41 15.33 4.55 8.64
CA ALA A 41 15.13 5.91 8.13
C ALA A 41 15.41 6.95 9.22
N PHE A 42 14.96 6.71 10.45
CA PHE A 42 15.19 7.58 11.60
C PHE A 42 16.69 7.74 11.94
N GLU A 43 17.47 6.67 11.84
CA GLU A 43 18.92 6.73 12.07
C GLU A 43 19.68 7.58 11.04
N GLU A 44 19.21 7.60 9.78
CA GLU A 44 19.97 8.13 8.66
C GLU A 44 19.49 9.51 8.18
N LEU A 45 18.17 9.78 8.22
CA LEU A 45 17.59 11.04 7.72
C LEU A 45 17.72 12.16 8.74
N LYS A 46 17.95 13.38 8.21
CA LYS A 46 17.93 14.63 8.99
C LYS A 46 16.68 15.45 8.76
N ILE A 47 15.93 15.13 7.71
CA ILE A 47 14.61 15.73 7.43
C ILE A 47 13.51 14.86 8.03
N PRO A 48 12.35 15.43 8.38
CA PRO A 48 11.20 14.65 8.85
C PRO A 48 10.75 13.64 7.80
N PHE A 49 10.18 12.52 8.26
CA PHE A 49 9.57 11.55 7.37
C PHE A 49 8.23 11.05 7.90
N ILE A 50 7.38 10.60 6.99
CA ILE A 50 6.11 9.96 7.29
C ILE A 50 6.18 8.48 6.89
N ALA A 51 5.56 7.62 7.71
CA ALA A 51 5.44 6.20 7.44
C ALA A 51 4.33 5.95 6.44
N SER A 52 4.61 5.17 5.40
CA SER A 52 3.66 4.77 4.37
C SER A 52 3.74 3.26 4.13
N GLY A 53 2.68 2.71 3.52
CA GLY A 53 2.58 1.27 3.32
C GLY A 53 2.11 0.51 4.55
N GLY A 54 0.96 -0.15 4.44
CA GLY A 54 0.39 -0.95 5.51
C GLY A 54 -0.29 -0.18 6.64
N MET A 55 -0.39 1.14 6.57
CA MET A 55 -0.98 1.99 7.61
C MET A 55 -2.50 2.13 7.46
N GLY A 56 -3.26 2.00 8.58
CA GLY A 56 -4.74 2.05 8.52
C GLY A 56 -5.48 2.30 9.83
N ASN A 57 -4.81 2.29 10.99
CA ASN A 57 -5.46 2.47 12.30
C ASN A 57 -4.57 3.21 13.31
N GLY A 58 -5.11 3.48 14.50
CA GLY A 58 -4.39 4.19 15.57
C GLY A 58 -3.22 3.42 16.16
N GLN A 59 -3.28 2.09 16.21
CA GLN A 59 -2.16 1.26 16.68
C GLN A 59 -0.94 1.45 15.78
N GLN A 60 -1.16 1.48 14.47
CA GLN A 60 -0.09 1.67 13.49
C GLN A 60 0.44 3.11 13.50
N LEU A 61 -0.42 4.11 13.75
CA LEU A 61 0.02 5.49 13.96
C LEU A 61 0.97 5.57 15.17
N VAL A 62 0.60 5.01 16.33
CA VAL A 62 1.47 4.99 17.52
C VAL A 62 2.78 4.26 17.24
N ALA A 63 2.74 3.12 16.55
CA ALA A 63 3.94 2.37 16.20
C ALA A 63 4.85 3.18 15.27
N ALA A 64 4.30 3.87 14.26
CA ALA A 64 5.07 4.71 13.34
C ALA A 64 5.75 5.87 14.07
N LEU A 65 5.02 6.57 14.96
CA LEU A 65 5.58 7.64 15.80
C LEU A 65 6.70 7.11 16.73
N ALA A 66 6.51 5.95 17.34
CA ALA A 66 7.52 5.31 18.18
C ALA A 66 8.77 4.89 17.40
N MET A 67 8.65 4.64 16.10
CA MET A 67 9.77 4.33 15.19
C MET A 67 10.39 5.59 14.54
N GLY A 68 9.98 6.80 14.99
CA GLY A 68 10.59 8.07 14.59
C GLY A 68 9.93 8.76 13.39
N ALA A 69 8.82 8.27 12.87
CA ALA A 69 8.04 8.99 11.87
C ALA A 69 7.24 10.14 12.50
N GLU A 70 7.00 11.22 11.75
CA GLU A 70 6.19 12.37 12.17
C GLU A 70 4.69 12.19 11.90
N GLY A 71 4.31 11.10 11.23
CA GLY A 71 2.94 10.77 10.90
C GLY A 71 2.85 9.59 9.95
N VAL A 72 1.64 9.35 9.43
CA VAL A 72 1.37 8.24 8.48
C VAL A 72 0.71 8.72 7.20
N ASN A 73 0.98 8.03 6.11
CA ASN A 73 0.29 8.14 4.83
C ASN A 73 -0.51 6.85 4.58
N MET A 74 -1.77 6.99 4.23
CA MET A 74 -2.71 5.87 4.02
C MET A 74 -3.33 5.95 2.63
N GLY A 75 -3.08 4.96 1.76
CA GLY A 75 -3.74 4.82 0.46
C GLY A 75 -4.94 3.88 0.56
N THR A 76 -4.69 2.57 0.68
CA THR A 76 -5.71 1.51 0.67
C THR A 76 -6.82 1.74 1.70
N ARG A 77 -6.48 2.22 2.91
CA ARG A 77 -7.49 2.53 3.94
C ARG A 77 -8.48 3.61 3.48
N PHE A 78 -7.99 4.68 2.83
CA PHE A 78 -8.86 5.76 2.35
C PHE A 78 -9.69 5.37 1.11
N ILE A 79 -9.27 4.38 0.31
CA ILE A 79 -10.10 3.82 -0.77
C ILE A 79 -11.41 3.26 -0.19
N ALA A 80 -11.37 2.64 0.99
CA ALA A 80 -12.54 2.14 1.70
C ALA A 80 -13.21 3.23 2.57
N THR A 81 -13.47 4.40 2.01
CA THR A 81 -14.27 5.48 2.63
C THR A 81 -15.45 5.86 1.76
N LYS A 82 -16.47 6.53 2.36
CA LYS A 82 -17.65 6.96 1.63
C LYS A 82 -17.31 7.95 0.52
N GLU A 83 -16.35 8.85 0.76
CA GLU A 83 -15.95 9.93 -0.14
C GLU A 83 -14.99 9.47 -1.26
N ALA A 84 -14.36 8.31 -1.15
CA ALA A 84 -13.49 7.82 -2.22
C ALA A 84 -14.27 7.67 -3.54
N PRO A 85 -13.83 8.31 -4.64
CA PRO A 85 -14.56 8.34 -5.91
C PRO A 85 -14.34 7.05 -6.71
N VAL A 86 -14.56 5.90 -6.07
CA VAL A 86 -14.42 4.57 -6.67
C VAL A 86 -15.73 3.79 -6.54
N HIS A 87 -15.92 2.81 -7.42
CA HIS A 87 -17.10 1.96 -7.41
C HIS A 87 -17.24 1.21 -6.07
N GLN A 88 -18.49 0.95 -5.65
CA GLN A 88 -18.78 0.26 -4.39
C GLN A 88 -18.13 -1.12 -4.29
N ASN A 89 -18.06 -1.88 -5.39
CA ASN A 89 -17.40 -3.18 -5.44
C ASN A 89 -15.93 -3.13 -4.98
N VAL A 90 -15.21 -2.05 -5.29
CA VAL A 90 -13.81 -1.86 -4.85
C VAL A 90 -13.73 -1.73 -3.32
N LYS A 91 -14.62 -0.93 -2.73
CA LYS A 91 -14.71 -0.74 -1.27
C LYS A 91 -15.08 -2.05 -0.56
N GLU A 92 -16.05 -2.77 -1.10
CA GLU A 92 -16.47 -4.08 -0.57
C GLU A 92 -15.39 -5.15 -0.70
N ALA A 93 -14.63 -5.15 -1.80
CA ALA A 93 -13.50 -6.04 -1.97
C ALA A 93 -12.45 -5.82 -0.87
N LEU A 94 -12.17 -4.55 -0.50
CA LEU A 94 -11.24 -4.24 0.59
C LEU A 94 -11.76 -4.67 1.96
N VAL A 95 -13.06 -4.48 2.24
CA VAL A 95 -13.68 -4.88 3.52
C VAL A 95 -13.74 -6.39 3.68
N ASN A 96 -13.88 -7.13 2.58
CA ASN A 96 -13.93 -8.60 2.58
C ASN A 96 -12.56 -9.27 2.48
N ALA A 97 -11.49 -8.51 2.23
CA ALA A 97 -10.14 -9.04 2.09
C ALA A 97 -9.47 -9.27 3.46
N SER A 98 -8.62 -10.27 3.51
CA SER A 98 -7.66 -10.50 4.59
C SER A 98 -6.26 -9.99 4.23
N GLU A 99 -5.34 -10.04 5.16
CA GLU A 99 -3.91 -9.77 4.94
C GLU A 99 -3.25 -10.75 3.96
N LEU A 100 -3.89 -11.89 3.70
CA LEU A 100 -3.43 -12.93 2.77
C LEU A 100 -3.94 -12.74 1.33
N ASP A 101 -4.84 -11.78 1.09
CA ASP A 101 -5.49 -11.58 -0.20
C ASP A 101 -4.77 -10.59 -1.12
N THR A 102 -3.54 -10.23 -0.79
CA THR A 102 -2.66 -9.51 -1.71
C THR A 102 -1.61 -10.43 -2.32
N GLU A 103 -1.12 -10.08 -3.50
CA GLU A 103 -0.09 -10.82 -4.22
C GLU A 103 0.91 -9.86 -4.86
N LEU A 104 2.13 -10.33 -5.11
CA LEU A 104 3.17 -9.58 -5.80
C LEU A 104 3.29 -10.09 -7.24
N ILE A 105 3.18 -9.18 -8.18
CA ILE A 105 3.32 -9.43 -9.62
C ILE A 105 4.51 -8.65 -10.18
N MET A 106 4.89 -8.95 -11.42
CA MET A 106 5.94 -8.27 -12.20
C MET A 106 7.36 -8.34 -11.58
N ARG A 107 7.61 -9.30 -10.68
CA ARG A 107 8.97 -9.51 -10.12
C ARG A 107 10.01 -9.86 -11.18
N PRO A 108 9.75 -10.75 -12.17
CA PRO A 108 10.72 -11.04 -13.22
C PRO A 108 11.06 -9.81 -14.06
N LEU A 109 10.13 -8.85 -14.16
CA LEU A 109 10.31 -7.58 -14.86
C LEU A 109 11.07 -6.52 -14.02
N ARG A 110 11.40 -6.82 -12.75
CA ARG A 110 11.94 -5.84 -11.79
C ARG A 110 11.07 -4.59 -11.65
N ASN A 111 9.78 -4.78 -11.69
CA ASN A 111 8.74 -3.77 -11.51
C ASN A 111 7.66 -4.28 -10.56
N THR A 112 8.11 -4.87 -9.45
CA THR A 112 7.24 -5.53 -8.48
C THR A 112 6.11 -4.65 -8.02
N GLU A 113 4.87 -5.13 -8.14
CA GLU A 113 3.66 -4.46 -7.68
C GLU A 113 2.86 -5.38 -6.75
N ARG A 114 2.37 -4.81 -5.63
CA ARG A 114 1.41 -5.49 -4.75
C ARG A 114 -0.01 -5.12 -5.13
N VAL A 115 -0.80 -6.14 -5.41
CA VAL A 115 -2.17 -6.05 -5.93
C VAL A 115 -3.13 -6.92 -5.12
N LEU A 116 -4.43 -6.65 -5.19
CA LEU A 116 -5.45 -7.56 -4.66
C LEU A 116 -5.58 -8.77 -5.59
N LYS A 117 -5.69 -9.97 -5.01
CA LYS A 117 -5.90 -11.22 -5.75
C LYS A 117 -7.23 -11.21 -6.50
N ASN A 118 -7.19 -11.55 -7.77
CA ASN A 118 -8.34 -11.74 -8.65
C ASN A 118 -7.96 -12.65 -9.86
N ASP A 119 -8.88 -12.88 -10.77
CA ASP A 119 -8.64 -13.73 -11.94
C ASP A 119 -7.55 -13.18 -12.87
N ALA A 120 -7.45 -11.85 -13.03
CA ALA A 120 -6.40 -11.24 -13.85
C ALA A 120 -5.01 -11.44 -13.22
N VAL A 121 -4.90 -11.31 -11.90
CA VAL A 121 -3.64 -11.57 -11.17
C VAL A 121 -3.22 -13.02 -11.30
N THR A 122 -4.16 -13.96 -11.21
CA THR A 122 -3.89 -15.40 -11.44
C THR A 122 -3.29 -15.64 -12.83
N LYS A 123 -3.85 -15.03 -13.88
CA LYS A 123 -3.31 -15.12 -15.25
C LYS A 123 -1.91 -14.55 -15.39
N ILE A 124 -1.64 -13.42 -14.72
CA ILE A 124 -0.28 -12.82 -14.71
C ILE A 124 0.72 -13.82 -14.10
N LEU A 125 0.41 -14.36 -12.92
CA LEU A 125 1.29 -15.31 -12.22
C LEU A 125 1.53 -16.60 -13.00
N GLU A 126 0.52 -17.11 -13.71
CA GLU A 126 0.66 -18.25 -14.62
C GLU A 126 1.64 -17.94 -15.75
N LYS A 127 1.55 -16.75 -16.36
CA LYS A 127 2.48 -16.30 -17.40
C LYS A 127 3.88 -16.11 -16.85
N GLU A 128 4.04 -15.48 -15.68
CA GLU A 128 5.34 -15.34 -15.00
C GLU A 128 5.98 -16.72 -14.71
N LYS A 129 5.19 -17.68 -14.23
CA LYS A 129 5.66 -19.03 -13.97
C LYS A 129 6.09 -19.76 -15.24
N SER A 130 5.39 -19.57 -16.35
CA SER A 130 5.70 -20.26 -17.61
C SER A 130 6.87 -19.65 -18.37
N LEU A 131 7.01 -18.34 -18.36
CA LEU A 131 8.03 -17.59 -19.12
C LEU A 131 9.28 -17.24 -18.28
N GLY A 132 9.16 -17.22 -16.96
CA GLY A 132 10.24 -16.84 -16.06
C GLY A 132 10.79 -15.45 -16.38
N TYR A 133 12.10 -15.32 -16.48
CA TYR A 133 12.77 -14.05 -16.79
C TYR A 133 12.69 -13.62 -18.27
N ASP A 134 12.14 -14.47 -19.15
CA ASP A 134 11.92 -14.13 -20.57
C ASP A 134 10.62 -13.35 -20.77
N ILE A 135 9.78 -13.23 -19.75
CA ILE A 135 8.51 -12.48 -19.79
C ILE A 135 8.76 -11.02 -20.15
N GLN A 136 7.88 -10.50 -21.00
CA GLN A 136 7.86 -9.08 -21.38
C GLN A 136 6.56 -8.44 -20.93
N ILE A 137 6.53 -7.11 -20.79
CA ILE A 137 5.32 -6.38 -20.38
C ILE A 137 4.16 -6.61 -21.36
N GLN A 138 4.45 -6.86 -22.65
CA GLN A 138 3.47 -7.16 -23.68
C GLN A 138 2.69 -8.44 -23.40
N ASP A 139 3.31 -9.41 -22.73
CA ASP A 139 2.66 -10.70 -22.41
C ASP A 139 1.52 -10.53 -21.40
N ILE A 140 1.58 -9.51 -20.55
CA ILE A 140 0.60 -9.21 -19.50
C ILE A 140 -0.12 -7.86 -19.73
N PHE A 141 0.07 -7.24 -20.89
CA PHE A 141 -0.41 -5.88 -21.15
C PHE A 141 -1.94 -5.74 -20.94
N GLY A 142 -2.71 -6.76 -21.33
CA GLY A 142 -4.17 -6.75 -21.18
C GLY A 142 -4.65 -6.75 -19.73
N GLU A 143 -3.85 -7.28 -18.82
CA GLU A 143 -4.15 -7.40 -17.40
C GLU A 143 -3.66 -6.19 -16.58
N VAL A 144 -2.76 -5.36 -17.12
CA VAL A 144 -2.17 -4.23 -16.37
C VAL A 144 -2.41 -2.86 -17.00
N ALA A 145 -2.56 -2.77 -18.32
CA ALA A 145 -2.67 -1.49 -19.01
C ALA A 145 -4.12 -1.05 -19.23
N GLY A 146 -4.45 0.18 -18.82
CA GLY A 146 -5.77 0.79 -19.05
C GLY A 146 -6.93 0.14 -18.30
N VAL A 147 -6.65 -0.68 -17.29
CA VAL A 147 -7.66 -1.44 -16.52
C VAL A 147 -8.30 -0.66 -15.38
N TYR A 148 -7.60 0.34 -14.84
CA TYR A 148 -8.07 1.10 -13.68
C TYR A 148 -9.46 1.75 -13.85
N PRO A 149 -9.82 2.40 -14.96
CA PRO A 149 -11.19 2.93 -15.13
C PRO A 149 -12.26 1.85 -15.05
N LYS A 150 -12.03 0.67 -15.64
CA LYS A 150 -12.97 -0.45 -15.61
C LYS A 150 -13.18 -0.97 -14.18
N ILE A 151 -12.12 -1.02 -13.37
CA ILE A 151 -12.18 -1.47 -11.99
C ILE A 151 -12.74 -0.35 -11.10
N MET A 152 -12.11 0.82 -11.11
CA MET A 152 -12.40 1.89 -10.16
C MET A 152 -13.72 2.61 -10.44
N GLN A 153 -14.15 2.72 -11.70
CA GLN A 153 -15.38 3.44 -12.06
C GLN A 153 -16.54 2.50 -12.41
N GLU A 154 -16.27 1.36 -13.06
CA GLU A 154 -17.30 0.44 -13.52
C GLU A 154 -17.49 -0.77 -12.57
N GLY A 155 -16.56 -0.99 -11.64
CA GLY A 155 -16.62 -2.08 -10.66
C GLY A 155 -16.35 -3.48 -11.24
N ALA A 156 -15.70 -3.56 -12.40
CA ALA A 156 -15.31 -4.82 -13.05
C ALA A 156 -14.03 -5.38 -12.40
N MET A 157 -14.17 -6.03 -11.26
CA MET A 157 -13.07 -6.40 -10.36
C MET A 157 -12.01 -7.30 -10.98
N ASP A 158 -12.37 -8.12 -11.98
CA ASP A 158 -11.47 -9.04 -12.68
C ASP A 158 -10.94 -8.50 -14.02
N ALA A 159 -11.21 -7.21 -14.31
CA ALA A 159 -10.76 -6.58 -15.57
C ALA A 159 -9.24 -6.40 -15.64
N GLY A 160 -8.53 -6.48 -14.52
CA GLY A 160 -7.09 -6.34 -14.46
C GLY A 160 -6.56 -6.32 -13.03
N ALA A 161 -5.25 -6.19 -12.90
CA ALA A 161 -4.58 -6.00 -11.62
C ALA A 161 -4.76 -4.55 -11.11
N TRP A 162 -4.94 -4.39 -9.79
CA TRP A 162 -5.01 -3.09 -9.15
C TRP A 162 -4.35 -3.09 -7.77
N SER A 163 -3.69 -1.99 -7.46
CA SER A 163 -2.86 -1.84 -6.26
C SER A 163 -3.67 -1.95 -4.98
N CYS A 164 -3.23 -2.81 -4.06
CA CYS A 164 -3.83 -2.99 -2.75
C CYS A 164 -2.76 -3.37 -1.72
N GLY A 165 -2.68 -2.63 -0.61
CA GLY A 165 -1.75 -2.92 0.47
C GLY A 165 -2.24 -4.03 1.40
N MET A 166 -1.32 -4.65 2.14
CA MET A 166 -1.64 -5.71 3.13
C MET A 166 -2.56 -5.21 4.24
N VAL A 167 -2.64 -3.89 4.46
CA VAL A 167 -3.57 -3.27 5.41
C VAL A 167 -5.05 -3.60 5.12
N ALA A 168 -5.38 -4.13 3.95
CA ALA A 168 -6.73 -4.64 3.66
C ALA A 168 -7.24 -5.58 4.77
N GLY A 169 -6.37 -6.43 5.33
CA GLY A 169 -6.72 -7.30 6.46
C GLY A 169 -7.12 -6.59 7.76
N LEU A 170 -6.96 -5.27 7.82
CA LEU A 170 -7.37 -4.44 8.97
C LEU A 170 -8.54 -3.48 8.63
N ILE A 171 -9.14 -3.63 7.44
CA ILE A 171 -10.23 -2.78 6.95
C ILE A 171 -11.54 -3.56 7.05
N HIS A 172 -12.42 -3.16 7.97
CA HIS A 172 -13.66 -3.89 8.26
C HIS A 172 -14.92 -3.05 8.03
N ASP A 173 -14.78 -1.79 7.58
CA ASP A 173 -15.89 -0.87 7.37
C ASP A 173 -15.58 0.20 6.30
N ILE A 174 -16.63 0.94 5.90
CA ILE A 174 -16.57 2.06 4.94
C ILE A 174 -17.08 3.33 5.64
N PRO A 175 -16.28 3.96 6.51
CA PRO A 175 -16.64 5.19 7.20
C PRO A 175 -16.53 6.40 6.28
N THR A 176 -16.93 7.58 6.77
CA THR A 176 -16.49 8.85 6.17
C THR A 176 -15.00 9.08 6.47
N CYS A 177 -14.34 9.92 5.66
CA CYS A 177 -12.97 10.35 5.93
C CYS A 177 -12.84 10.99 7.32
N LYS A 178 -13.84 11.78 7.73
CA LYS A 178 -13.88 12.42 9.05
C LYS A 178 -13.89 11.36 10.16
N GLU A 179 -14.86 10.43 10.11
CA GLU A 179 -14.97 9.33 11.08
C GLU A 179 -13.69 8.50 11.17
N LEU A 180 -13.07 8.23 10.03
CA LEU A 180 -11.81 7.48 9.98
C LEU A 180 -10.67 8.22 10.68
N ILE A 181 -10.47 9.50 10.36
CA ILE A 181 -9.40 10.32 10.94
C ILE A 181 -9.60 10.47 12.45
N GLU A 182 -10.82 10.82 12.89
CA GLU A 182 -11.16 10.96 14.30
C GLU A 182 -10.91 9.64 15.07
N ARG A 183 -11.29 8.50 14.50
CA ARG A 183 -11.05 7.18 15.08
C ARG A 183 -9.56 6.88 15.21
N VAL A 184 -8.78 7.06 14.15
CA VAL A 184 -7.32 6.80 14.17
C VAL A 184 -6.61 7.64 15.22
N VAL A 185 -6.98 8.92 15.35
CA VAL A 185 -6.41 9.82 16.36
C VAL A 185 -6.83 9.41 17.77
N SER A 186 -8.13 9.18 18.00
CA SER A 186 -8.64 8.76 19.32
C SER A 186 -8.03 7.44 19.80
N GLU A 187 -7.95 6.43 18.93
CA GLU A 187 -7.29 5.15 19.22
C GLU A 187 -5.82 5.36 19.61
N ALA A 188 -5.10 6.22 18.87
CA ALA A 188 -3.71 6.53 19.17
C ALA A 188 -3.54 7.21 20.53
N GLU A 189 -4.38 8.21 20.86
CA GLU A 189 -4.38 8.92 22.13
C GLU A 189 -4.68 7.96 23.30
N GLU A 190 -5.68 7.08 23.16
CA GLU A 190 -6.02 6.07 24.17
C GLU A 190 -4.85 5.10 24.43
N ILE A 191 -4.17 4.64 23.38
CA ILE A 191 -3.02 3.75 23.52
C ILE A 191 -1.88 4.46 24.26
N ILE A 192 -1.58 5.70 23.89
CA ILE A 192 -0.52 6.47 24.55
C ILE A 192 -0.85 6.74 26.01
N ALA A 193 -2.09 7.08 26.34
CA ALA A 193 -2.53 7.35 27.70
C ALA A 193 -2.58 6.08 28.59
N SER A 194 -2.68 4.90 28.01
CA SER A 194 -2.77 3.61 28.72
C SER A 194 -1.39 3.00 29.07
N ARG A 195 -0.29 3.58 28.61
CA ARG A 195 1.09 3.06 28.76
C ARG A 195 1.88 3.83 29.77
#